data_e05de2673d148a9932b235a8d65591b3
#
_entry.id   e05de2673d148a9932b235a8d65591b3
#
_cell.length_a   1.000
_cell.length_b   1.000
_cell.length_c   1.000
_cell.angle_alpha   90.00
_cell.angle_beta   90.00
_cell.angle_gamma   90.00
#
_symmetry.space_group_name_H-M   'P 1'
#
loop_
_entity.id
_entity.type
_entity.pdbx_description
1 polymer ?
#
loop_
_entity_poly.entity_id
_entity_poly.type
_entity_poly.pdbx_seq_one_letter_code
_entity_poly.pdbx_strand_id
1 'polypeptide(L)'
;MDLLIWGGPVMRSNLDGIDWGSTKPRIEVFSSGPGGGIGSSSFAALAESMRDASGHVLPNLLASRGLRRDQFDKVAIAGFSAFHGLASALLDADADMIDAAFLLDACFSSVAPTSWTKRGYVDFGARAAKRDKVLVYTASAGGGPGGQYPSSTGSECMLANLKASSQKAGVTLSSYIPPAPMPMGDGLRAGALVGIDYGPQFSSGFTHADLINRIGVQTM
;
A
#
# COMPACT_ATOMS: atom_id res chain seq x y z
N MET A 1 -13.54 -11.90 13.11
CA MET A 1 -13.98 -11.17 11.88
C MET A 1 -12.82 -10.30 11.40
N ASP A 2 -12.53 -10.24 10.11
CA ASP A 2 -11.41 -9.47 9.57
C ASP A 2 -11.90 -8.11 9.06
N LEU A 3 -11.06 -7.09 9.15
CA LEU A 3 -11.33 -5.74 8.68
C LEU A 3 -10.35 -5.36 7.57
N LEU A 4 -10.86 -4.77 6.50
CA LEU A 4 -10.05 -4.11 5.47
C LEU A 4 -10.25 -2.59 5.54
N ILE A 5 -9.16 -1.85 5.65
CA ILE A 5 -9.12 -0.39 5.49
C ILE A 5 -8.56 -0.11 4.10
N TRP A 6 -9.42 0.41 3.24
CA TRP A 6 -9.07 0.72 1.85
C TRP A 6 -9.01 2.21 1.61
N GLY A 7 -8.03 2.66 0.85
CA GLY A 7 -7.93 4.06 0.47
C GLY A 7 -7.24 4.31 -0.88
N GLY A 8 -7.60 5.40 -1.50
CA GLY A 8 -6.99 5.83 -2.76
C GLY A 8 -7.71 7.02 -3.38
N PRO A 9 -7.12 7.62 -4.41
CA PRO A 9 -7.72 8.72 -5.16
C PRO A 9 -8.79 8.25 -6.16
N VAL A 10 -9.18 7.00 -6.11
CA VAL A 10 -10.07 6.39 -7.10
C VAL A 10 -11.51 6.73 -6.81
N MET A 11 -12.25 7.12 -7.84
CA MET A 11 -13.69 7.32 -7.73
C MET A 11 -14.37 6.01 -7.32
N ARG A 12 -15.38 6.12 -6.47
CA ARG A 12 -16.19 5.00 -5.99
C ARG A 12 -16.69 4.08 -7.12
N SER A 13 -17.02 4.65 -8.27
CA SER A 13 -17.45 3.91 -9.46
C SER A 13 -16.44 2.87 -9.99
N ASN A 14 -15.15 3.03 -9.72
CA ASN A 14 -14.14 2.08 -10.14
C ASN A 14 -13.98 0.91 -9.16
N LEU A 15 -14.59 1.02 -7.99
CA LEU A 15 -14.55 0.01 -6.93
C LEU A 15 -15.83 -0.83 -6.87
N ASP A 16 -16.93 -0.35 -7.47
CA ASP A 16 -18.23 -1.01 -7.43
C ASP A 16 -18.24 -2.39 -8.14
N GLY A 17 -17.25 -2.66 -9.00
CA GLY A 17 -17.06 -3.96 -9.65
C GLY A 17 -16.06 -4.88 -8.94
N ILE A 18 -15.48 -4.45 -7.82
CA ILE A 18 -14.51 -5.24 -7.06
C ILE A 18 -15.25 -6.09 -6.04
N ASP A 19 -15.29 -7.38 -6.26
CA ASP A 19 -15.76 -8.33 -5.26
C ASP A 19 -14.68 -8.54 -4.20
N TRP A 20 -14.80 -7.78 -3.10
CA TRP A 20 -13.92 -7.89 -1.93
C TRP A 20 -14.25 -9.12 -1.06
N GLY A 21 -15.03 -10.06 -1.59
CA GLY A 21 -15.68 -11.08 -0.77
C GLY A 21 -16.74 -10.41 0.12
N SER A 22 -17.94 -10.35 -0.32
CA SER A 22 -19.08 -9.53 0.16
C SER A 22 -19.41 -9.61 1.66
N THR A 23 -18.67 -10.37 2.44
CA THR A 23 -18.93 -10.65 3.86
C THR A 23 -17.96 -9.95 4.82
N LYS A 24 -16.89 -9.29 4.33
CA LYS A 24 -15.91 -8.66 5.22
C LYS A 24 -16.23 -7.18 5.42
N PRO A 25 -16.28 -6.70 6.68
CA PRO A 25 -16.41 -5.28 6.96
C PRO A 25 -15.22 -4.52 6.39
N ARG A 26 -15.49 -3.36 5.80
CA ARG A 26 -14.45 -2.47 5.25
C ARG A 26 -14.68 -1.03 5.66
N ILE A 27 -13.59 -0.31 5.85
CA ILE A 27 -13.57 1.14 5.96
C ILE A 27 -12.98 1.68 4.67
N GLU A 28 -13.72 2.52 3.98
CA GLU A 28 -13.25 3.22 2.80
C GLU A 28 -12.79 4.63 3.19
N VAL A 29 -11.55 4.94 2.86
CA VAL A 29 -10.95 6.25 3.10
C VAL A 29 -10.69 6.90 1.75
N PHE A 30 -11.57 7.83 1.36
CA PHE A 30 -11.41 8.62 0.16
C PHE A 30 -11.08 10.07 0.52
N SER A 31 -10.21 10.67 -0.21
CA SER A 31 -9.98 12.08 -0.14
C SER A 31 -10.63 12.74 -1.37
N SER A 32 -11.73 13.43 -1.18
CA SER A 32 -12.37 14.25 -2.20
C SER A 32 -12.05 15.72 -1.92
N GLY A 33 -11.01 16.25 -2.56
CA GLY A 33 -10.75 17.68 -2.56
C GLY A 33 -11.54 18.39 -3.68
N PRO A 34 -11.94 19.65 -3.50
CA PRO A 34 -12.48 20.45 -4.59
C PRO A 34 -11.41 20.57 -5.69
N GLY A 35 -11.72 20.09 -6.88
CA GLY A 35 -10.81 20.13 -8.03
C GLY A 35 -10.20 18.79 -8.45
N GLY A 36 -10.57 17.68 -7.82
CA GLY A 36 -10.20 16.32 -8.28
C GLY A 36 -8.73 15.92 -8.11
N GLY A 37 -7.92 16.76 -7.52
CA GLY A 37 -6.50 16.48 -7.25
C GLY A 37 -6.28 16.06 -5.81
N ILE A 38 -6.25 14.77 -5.55
CA ILE A 38 -5.97 14.24 -4.22
C ILE A 38 -4.49 13.94 -4.12
N GLY A 39 -3.75 14.80 -3.45
CA GLY A 39 -2.34 14.58 -3.15
C GLY A 39 -2.15 13.70 -1.91
N SER A 40 -0.98 13.08 -1.83
CA SER A 40 -0.52 12.37 -0.62
C SER A 40 -0.56 13.23 0.64
N SER A 41 -0.48 14.55 0.49
CA SER A 41 -0.61 15.53 1.58
C SER A 41 -1.97 15.47 2.28
N SER A 42 -3.06 15.20 1.56
CA SER A 42 -4.40 15.07 2.16
C SER A 42 -4.51 13.83 3.05
N PHE A 43 -3.92 12.72 2.64
CA PHE A 43 -3.87 11.50 3.46
C PHE A 43 -2.93 11.65 4.66
N ALA A 44 -1.83 12.36 4.51
CA ALA A 44 -0.94 12.69 5.61
C ALA A 44 -1.62 13.63 6.63
N ALA A 45 -2.33 14.65 6.16
CA ALA A 45 -3.11 15.54 7.01
C ALA A 45 -4.23 14.81 7.76
N LEU A 46 -4.92 13.87 7.08
CA LEU A 46 -5.89 12.99 7.72
C LEU A 46 -5.24 12.17 8.84
N ALA A 47 -4.09 11.53 8.56
CA ALA A 47 -3.37 10.77 9.57
C ALA A 47 -3.02 11.62 10.80
N GLU A 48 -2.52 12.83 10.59
CA GLU A 48 -2.21 13.76 11.69
C GLU A 48 -3.46 14.17 12.46
N SER A 49 -4.58 14.41 11.79
CA SER A 49 -5.86 14.73 12.48
C SER A 49 -6.43 13.57 13.30
N MET A 50 -6.04 12.34 12.97
CA MET A 50 -6.45 11.12 13.69
C MET A 50 -5.43 10.69 14.75
N ARG A 51 -4.29 11.36 14.86
CA ARG A 51 -3.25 10.98 15.81
C ARG A 51 -3.69 11.30 17.24
N ASP A 52 -3.65 10.30 18.11
CA ASP A 52 -3.91 10.48 19.54
C ASP A 52 -2.67 11.00 20.31
N ALA A 53 -2.83 11.27 21.59
CA ALA A 53 -1.75 11.75 22.47
C ALA A 53 -0.60 10.75 22.63
N SER A 54 -0.85 9.46 22.36
CA SER A 54 0.16 8.38 22.37
C SER A 54 0.84 8.19 21.01
N GLY A 55 0.42 8.95 19.99
CA GLY A 55 0.96 8.90 18.65
C GLY A 55 0.28 7.89 17.72
N HIS A 56 -0.75 7.16 18.17
CA HIS A 56 -1.50 6.20 17.38
C HIS A 56 -2.51 6.88 16.44
N VAL A 57 -2.71 6.30 15.26
CA VAL A 57 -3.63 6.79 14.23
C VAL A 57 -4.83 5.85 14.06
N LEU A 58 -4.58 4.54 14.05
CA LEU A 58 -5.60 3.51 13.80
C LEU A 58 -6.75 3.54 14.81
N PRO A 59 -6.53 3.69 16.13
CA PRO A 59 -7.62 3.71 17.08
C PRO A 59 -8.65 4.81 16.80
N ASN A 60 -8.20 6.04 16.52
CA ASN A 60 -9.10 7.14 16.20
C ASN A 60 -9.76 7.00 14.83
N LEU A 61 -9.05 6.44 13.86
CA LEU A 61 -9.64 6.11 12.56
C LEU A 61 -10.81 5.11 12.71
N LEU A 62 -10.63 4.08 13.52
CA LEU A 62 -11.69 3.12 13.84
C LEU A 62 -12.83 3.77 14.62
N ALA A 63 -12.51 4.54 15.66
CA ALA A 63 -13.48 5.23 16.51
C ALA A 63 -14.35 6.21 15.70
N SER A 64 -13.82 6.85 14.67
CA SER A 64 -14.59 7.71 13.75
C SER A 64 -15.72 6.98 13.01
N ARG A 65 -15.70 5.65 13.04
CA ARG A 65 -16.73 4.75 12.48
C ARG A 65 -17.46 3.92 13.55
N GLY A 66 -17.28 4.26 14.83
CA GLY A 66 -17.86 3.52 15.94
C GLY A 66 -17.25 2.12 16.14
N LEU A 67 -16.03 1.92 15.66
CA LEU A 67 -15.33 0.64 15.68
C LEU A 67 -14.14 0.67 16.64
N ARG A 68 -13.71 -0.51 17.10
CA ARG A 68 -12.51 -0.71 17.92
C ARG A 68 -11.70 -1.89 17.36
N ARG A 69 -10.37 -1.86 17.57
CA ARG A 69 -9.45 -2.89 17.06
C ARG A 69 -9.77 -4.30 17.61
N ASP A 70 -10.22 -4.39 18.85
CA ASP A 70 -10.54 -5.65 19.53
C ASP A 70 -11.78 -6.39 18.98
N GLN A 71 -12.55 -5.74 18.11
CA GLN A 71 -13.68 -6.36 17.39
C GLN A 71 -13.24 -7.21 16.20
N PHE A 72 -11.95 -7.14 15.82
CA PHE A 72 -11.44 -7.78 14.62
C PHE A 72 -10.28 -8.73 14.93
N ASP A 73 -10.32 -9.93 14.36
CA ASP A 73 -9.24 -10.89 14.46
C ASP A 73 -8.01 -10.39 13.71
N LYS A 74 -8.23 -9.88 12.49
CA LYS A 74 -7.19 -9.30 11.65
C LYS A 74 -7.60 -7.95 11.08
N VAL A 75 -6.62 -7.08 10.91
CA VAL A 75 -6.78 -5.78 10.25
C VAL A 75 -5.78 -5.70 9.10
N ALA A 76 -6.31 -5.51 7.91
CA ALA A 76 -5.52 -5.23 6.72
C ALA A 76 -5.70 -3.78 6.26
N ILE A 77 -4.64 -3.19 5.75
CA ILE A 77 -4.71 -1.93 5.03
C ILE A 77 -4.38 -2.20 3.56
N ALA A 78 -5.13 -1.58 2.67
CA ALA A 78 -4.83 -1.63 1.26
C ALA A 78 -5.04 -0.25 0.65
N GLY A 79 -4.18 0.12 -0.26
CA GLY A 79 -4.35 1.42 -0.87
C GLY A 79 -3.50 1.66 -2.10
N PHE A 80 -3.97 2.62 -2.87
CA PHE A 80 -3.45 2.97 -4.16
C PHE A 80 -2.91 4.40 -4.16
N SER A 81 -1.81 4.61 -4.89
CA SER A 81 -1.29 5.94 -5.20
C SER A 81 -1.11 6.82 -3.95
N ALA A 82 -1.82 7.91 -3.86
CA ALA A 82 -1.71 8.90 -2.79
C ALA A 82 -1.99 8.35 -1.37
N PHE A 83 -2.61 7.18 -1.26
CA PHE A 83 -2.83 6.51 0.03
C PHE A 83 -1.54 6.25 0.82
N HIS A 84 -0.38 6.27 0.13
CA HIS A 84 0.92 6.10 0.79
C HIS A 84 1.13 7.06 1.98
N GLY A 85 0.50 8.25 1.96
CA GLY A 85 0.57 9.18 3.08
C GLY A 85 -0.05 8.62 4.35
N LEU A 86 -1.25 8.04 4.26
CA LEU A 86 -1.91 7.39 5.40
C LEU A 86 -1.25 6.05 5.74
N ALA A 87 -0.94 5.23 4.73
CA ALA A 87 -0.28 3.94 4.96
C ALA A 87 1.04 4.08 5.70
N SER A 88 1.86 5.08 5.33
CA SER A 88 3.11 5.36 6.04
C SER A 88 2.88 5.69 7.51
N ALA A 89 1.91 6.56 7.80
CA ALA A 89 1.60 6.96 9.17
C ALA A 89 1.07 5.77 10.01
N LEU A 90 0.19 4.94 9.42
CA LEU A 90 -0.34 3.75 10.07
C LEU A 90 0.75 2.72 10.37
N LEU A 91 1.64 2.44 9.41
CA LEU A 91 2.73 1.49 9.60
C LEU A 91 3.83 2.01 10.53
N ASP A 92 4.03 3.33 10.62
CA ASP A 92 4.94 3.95 11.59
C ASP A 92 4.40 3.92 13.02
N ALA A 93 3.08 4.13 13.19
CA ALA A 93 2.46 4.31 14.50
C ALA A 93 1.83 3.03 15.05
N ASP A 94 1.25 2.21 14.18
CA ASP A 94 0.30 1.15 14.55
C ASP A 94 0.64 -0.22 13.94
N ALA A 95 1.90 -0.46 13.57
CA ALA A 95 2.35 -1.71 12.95
C ALA A 95 1.93 -2.98 13.71
N ASP A 96 1.85 -2.91 15.03
CA ASP A 96 1.43 -4.04 15.87
C ASP A 96 -0.06 -4.38 15.70
N MET A 97 -0.88 -3.37 15.44
CA MET A 97 -2.33 -3.49 15.28
C MET A 97 -2.75 -3.91 13.87
N ILE A 98 -1.81 -3.90 12.90
CA ILE A 98 -2.04 -4.21 11.48
C ILE A 98 -1.41 -5.57 11.18
N ASP A 99 -2.15 -6.44 10.50
CA ASP A 99 -1.70 -7.79 10.15
C ASP A 99 -1.21 -7.89 8.71
N ALA A 100 -1.78 -7.10 7.80
CA ALA A 100 -1.42 -7.09 6.39
C ALA A 100 -1.46 -5.67 5.79
N ALA A 101 -0.56 -5.41 4.84
CA ALA A 101 -0.57 -4.19 4.06
C ALA A 101 -0.37 -4.49 2.57
N PHE A 102 -1.20 -3.89 1.72
CA PHE A 102 -1.18 -4.00 0.27
C PHE A 102 -1.00 -2.61 -0.33
N LEU A 103 0.18 -2.32 -0.83
CA LEU A 103 0.58 -1.01 -1.35
C LEU A 103 0.61 -1.04 -2.87
N LEU A 104 -0.56 -0.78 -3.47
CA LEU A 104 -0.79 -0.84 -4.90
C LEU A 104 -0.32 0.47 -5.54
N ASP A 105 0.86 0.43 -6.16
CA ASP A 105 1.53 1.63 -6.69
C ASP A 105 1.47 2.82 -5.69
N ALA A 106 1.67 2.51 -4.43
CA ALA A 106 1.55 3.43 -3.30
C ALA A 106 2.87 3.58 -2.53
N CYS A 107 4.00 3.35 -3.20
CA CYS A 107 5.33 3.62 -2.68
C CYS A 107 5.95 4.75 -3.48
N PHE A 108 5.66 5.98 -3.11
CA PHE A 108 6.24 7.17 -3.74
C PHE A 108 7.04 7.98 -2.74
N SER A 109 8.09 8.60 -3.24
CA SER A 109 8.76 9.70 -2.57
C SER A 109 8.84 10.87 -3.53
N SER A 110 8.29 12.00 -3.15
CA SER A 110 8.43 13.26 -3.88
C SER A 110 9.78 13.95 -3.64
N VAL A 111 10.61 13.35 -2.82
CA VAL A 111 11.90 13.91 -2.38
C VAL A 111 13.03 13.00 -2.84
N ALA A 112 14.21 13.56 -2.98
CA ALA A 112 15.43 12.93 -3.49
C ALA A 112 15.69 11.46 -3.04
N PRO A 113 16.50 10.70 -3.77
CA PRO A 113 16.76 9.25 -3.59
C PRO A 113 17.09 8.79 -2.17
N THR A 114 17.59 9.68 -1.34
CA THR A 114 17.99 9.39 0.06
C THR A 114 16.81 9.15 1.01
N SER A 115 15.57 9.42 0.58
CA SER A 115 14.36 9.29 1.42
C SER A 115 13.38 8.21 0.94
N TRP A 116 13.80 7.31 0.05
CA TRP A 116 12.91 6.27 -0.47
C TRP A 116 12.58 5.19 0.56
N THR A 117 13.48 4.94 1.51
CA THR A 117 13.18 4.03 2.62
C THR A 117 12.36 4.76 3.68
N LYS A 118 11.21 4.18 4.04
CA LYS A 118 10.33 4.65 5.10
C LYS A 118 10.43 3.70 6.28
N ARG A 119 10.67 4.24 7.48
CA ARG A 119 10.88 3.41 8.67
C ARG A 119 9.74 2.41 8.88
N GLY A 120 8.49 2.84 8.88
CA GLY A 120 7.35 1.96 9.05
C GLY A 120 7.27 0.87 7.99
N TYR A 121 7.58 1.19 6.73
CA TYR A 121 7.62 0.19 5.66
C TYR A 121 8.73 -0.83 5.87
N VAL A 122 9.92 -0.37 6.27
CA VAL A 122 11.07 -1.26 6.52
C VAL A 122 10.83 -2.15 7.72
N ASP A 123 10.30 -1.61 8.82
CA ASP A 123 10.05 -2.36 10.05
C ASP A 123 8.94 -3.39 9.86
N PHE A 124 7.83 -2.99 9.25
CA PHE A 124 6.74 -3.89 8.93
C PHE A 124 7.16 -4.95 7.90
N GLY A 125 7.92 -4.55 6.88
CA GLY A 125 8.47 -5.45 5.87
C GLY A 125 9.44 -6.48 6.45
N ALA A 126 10.26 -6.10 7.44
CA ALA A 126 11.14 -7.04 8.12
C ALA A 126 10.34 -8.11 8.89
N ARG A 127 9.20 -7.74 9.49
CA ARG A 127 8.27 -8.69 10.11
C ARG A 127 7.60 -9.59 9.07
N ALA A 128 7.21 -9.02 7.92
CA ALA A 128 6.65 -9.78 6.82
C ALA A 128 7.67 -10.78 6.24
N ALA A 129 8.94 -10.40 6.12
CA ALA A 129 10.00 -11.31 5.70
C ALA A 129 10.16 -12.50 6.65
N LYS A 130 9.86 -12.34 7.92
CA LYS A 130 9.82 -13.41 8.95
C LYS A 130 8.45 -14.10 9.05
N ARG A 131 7.50 -13.79 8.20
CA ARG A 131 6.12 -14.32 8.16
C ARG A 131 5.24 -13.98 9.37
N ASP A 132 5.60 -12.97 10.15
CA ASP A 132 4.78 -12.43 11.24
C ASP A 132 3.66 -11.51 10.71
N LYS A 133 3.93 -10.83 9.61
CA LYS A 133 3.00 -9.93 8.91
C LYS A 133 2.96 -10.28 7.41
N VAL A 134 2.07 -9.61 6.67
CA VAL A 134 2.03 -9.66 5.20
C VAL A 134 2.26 -8.27 4.65
N LEU A 135 3.20 -8.11 3.72
CA LEU A 135 3.41 -6.85 3.01
C LEU A 135 3.60 -7.11 1.52
N VAL A 136 2.70 -6.57 0.74
CA VAL A 136 2.73 -6.67 -0.72
C VAL A 136 2.83 -5.28 -1.32
N TYR A 137 3.84 -5.10 -2.16
CA TYR A 137 3.98 -3.93 -3.02
C TYR A 137 3.69 -4.29 -4.46
N THR A 138 3.06 -3.39 -5.17
CA THR A 138 3.10 -3.39 -6.63
C THR A 138 3.59 -2.05 -7.14
N ALA A 139 4.29 -2.03 -8.25
CA ALA A 139 4.73 -0.82 -8.92
C ALA A 139 4.37 -0.89 -10.41
N SER A 140 4.02 0.25 -11.02
CA SER A 140 3.71 0.37 -12.43
C SER A 140 4.80 1.08 -13.22
N ALA A 141 4.78 0.90 -14.55
CA ALA A 141 5.74 1.53 -15.47
C ALA A 141 5.57 3.02 -15.65
N GLY A 142 4.53 3.61 -15.18
CA GLY A 142 4.34 4.91 -15.72
C GLY A 142 3.46 5.87 -15.04
N GLY A 143 3.94 7.06 -15.11
CA GLY A 143 3.37 8.27 -14.67
C GLY A 143 1.86 8.33 -14.59
N GLY A 144 1.38 8.91 -13.50
CA GLY A 144 -0.02 9.27 -13.36
C GLY A 144 -0.51 10.14 -14.54
N PRO A 145 -1.78 10.51 -14.56
CA PRO A 145 -2.35 11.33 -15.62
C PRO A 145 -1.48 12.55 -15.90
N GLY A 146 -0.95 12.68 -17.12
CA GLY A 146 -0.11 13.80 -17.54
C GLY A 146 1.41 13.63 -17.35
N GLY A 147 1.90 12.43 -17.03
CA GLY A 147 3.35 12.18 -16.93
C GLY A 147 4.04 12.84 -15.74
N GLN A 148 3.29 13.18 -14.71
CA GLN A 148 3.79 13.96 -13.56
C GLN A 148 4.72 13.18 -12.63
N TYR A 149 4.72 11.85 -12.70
CA TYR A 149 5.60 11.01 -11.89
C TYR A 149 6.51 10.20 -12.79
N PRO A 150 7.83 10.30 -12.64
CA PRO A 150 8.75 9.42 -13.35
C PRO A 150 8.42 7.95 -13.02
N SER A 151 8.32 7.11 -14.02
CA SER A 151 8.02 5.68 -13.90
C SER A 151 8.95 4.93 -12.93
N SER A 152 10.18 5.42 -12.81
CA SER A 152 11.21 4.83 -11.95
C SER A 152 10.96 5.01 -10.46
N THR A 153 10.24 6.05 -10.03
CA THR A 153 10.18 6.39 -8.59
C THR A 153 9.37 5.37 -7.77
N GLY A 154 8.32 4.78 -8.35
CA GLY A 154 7.52 3.73 -7.69
C GLY A 154 8.32 2.45 -7.51
N SER A 155 8.94 1.97 -8.58
CA SER A 155 9.79 0.78 -8.58
C SER A 155 11.01 0.94 -7.68
N GLU A 156 11.68 2.08 -7.75
CA GLU A 156 12.86 2.37 -6.93
C GLU A 156 12.51 2.47 -5.43
N CYS A 157 11.40 3.12 -5.09
CA CYS A 157 10.90 3.16 -3.71
C CYS A 157 10.57 1.76 -3.21
N MET A 158 9.86 0.96 -3.99
CA MET A 158 9.55 -0.43 -3.65
C MET A 158 10.83 -1.24 -3.43
N LEU A 159 11.75 -1.23 -4.38
CA LEU A 159 13.01 -1.97 -4.30
C LEU A 159 13.87 -1.55 -3.10
N ALA A 160 13.94 -0.26 -2.79
CA ALA A 160 14.68 0.24 -1.63
C ALA A 160 14.09 -0.30 -0.32
N ASN A 161 12.75 -0.26 -0.18
CA ASN A 161 12.08 -0.77 1.02
C ASN A 161 12.18 -2.30 1.13
N LEU A 162 12.04 -3.04 0.02
CA LEU A 162 12.24 -4.50 -0.01
C LEU A 162 13.65 -4.90 0.46
N LYS A 163 14.68 -4.27 -0.11
CA LYS A 163 16.07 -4.53 0.25
C LYS A 163 16.35 -4.21 1.72
N ALA A 164 15.94 -3.04 2.19
CA ALA A 164 16.14 -2.63 3.58
C ALA A 164 15.40 -3.55 4.56
N SER A 165 14.16 -3.95 4.24
CA SER A 165 13.36 -4.88 5.06
C SER A 165 14.01 -6.26 5.14
N SER A 166 14.44 -6.79 4.00
CA SER A 166 15.10 -8.07 3.87
C SER A 166 16.43 -8.10 4.66
N GLN A 167 17.25 -7.06 4.52
CA GLN A 167 18.49 -6.90 5.28
C GLN A 167 18.23 -6.83 6.79
N LYS A 168 17.26 -6.04 7.22
CA LYS A 168 16.87 -5.92 8.64
C LYS A 168 16.37 -7.25 9.21
N ALA A 169 15.69 -8.04 8.40
CA ALA A 169 15.19 -9.36 8.80
C ALA A 169 16.26 -10.44 8.79
N GLY A 170 17.38 -10.24 8.09
CA GLY A 170 18.38 -11.29 7.81
C GLY A 170 17.86 -12.37 6.86
N VAL A 171 16.91 -12.03 5.96
CA VAL A 171 16.29 -12.97 5.00
C VAL A 171 16.62 -12.53 3.58
N THR A 172 17.08 -13.46 2.75
CA THR A 172 17.45 -13.15 1.36
C THR A 172 16.22 -12.98 0.47
N LEU A 173 16.23 -11.95 -0.36
CA LEU A 173 15.25 -11.79 -1.45
C LEU A 173 15.53 -12.82 -2.54
N SER A 174 14.48 -13.44 -3.04
CA SER A 174 14.51 -14.36 -4.19
C SER A 174 13.53 -13.91 -5.26
N SER A 175 13.75 -14.35 -6.49
CA SER A 175 12.78 -14.13 -7.57
C SER A 175 11.43 -14.74 -7.23
N TYR A 176 10.38 -14.04 -7.62
CA TYR A 176 8.99 -14.44 -7.39
C TYR A 176 8.19 -14.26 -8.68
N ILE A 177 7.46 -15.28 -9.05
CA ILE A 177 6.53 -15.23 -10.18
C ILE A 177 5.12 -15.12 -9.60
N PRO A 178 4.38 -14.04 -9.91
CA PRO A 178 3.00 -13.91 -9.47
C PRO A 178 2.16 -15.10 -9.95
N PRO A 179 1.29 -15.67 -9.10
CA PRO A 179 0.43 -16.77 -9.51
C PRO A 179 -0.63 -16.27 -10.52
N ALA A 180 -1.02 -17.14 -11.45
CA ALA A 180 -2.16 -16.85 -12.31
C ALA A 180 -3.44 -16.65 -11.44
N PRO A 181 -4.36 -15.75 -11.81
CA PRO A 181 -4.45 -15.02 -13.10
C PRO A 181 -3.71 -13.68 -13.13
N MET A 182 -2.85 -13.38 -12.15
CA MET A 182 -2.11 -12.12 -12.16
C MET A 182 -1.19 -12.02 -13.38
N PRO A 183 -1.06 -10.84 -14.00
CA PRO A 183 -0.10 -10.61 -15.06
C PRO A 183 1.32 -10.92 -14.61
N MET A 184 2.16 -11.35 -15.53
CA MET A 184 3.58 -11.52 -15.25
C MET A 184 4.22 -10.17 -14.94
N GLY A 185 5.04 -10.13 -13.89
CA GLY A 185 5.85 -8.99 -13.49
C GLY A 185 7.17 -9.47 -12.89
N ASP A 186 8.13 -8.57 -12.76
CA ASP A 186 9.36 -8.87 -12.03
C ASP A 186 9.09 -8.88 -10.53
N GLY A 187 8.96 -10.06 -9.98
CA GLY A 187 8.69 -10.22 -8.56
C GLY A 187 9.93 -10.54 -7.74
N LEU A 188 9.96 -9.99 -6.53
CA LEU A 188 10.91 -10.33 -5.47
C LEU A 188 10.15 -10.72 -4.20
N ARG A 189 10.66 -11.71 -3.48
CA ARG A 189 10.02 -12.21 -2.27
C ARG A 189 11.03 -12.56 -1.18
N ALA A 190 10.64 -12.26 0.07
CA ALA A 190 11.26 -12.81 1.28
C ALA A 190 10.14 -13.14 2.29
N GLY A 191 9.90 -14.42 2.56
CA GLY A 191 8.78 -14.83 3.43
C GLY A 191 7.42 -14.39 2.91
N ALA A 192 6.73 -13.52 3.63
CA ALA A 192 5.46 -12.87 3.26
C ALA A 192 5.64 -11.40 2.85
N LEU A 193 6.88 -10.95 2.66
CA LEU A 193 7.23 -9.70 2.00
C LEU A 193 7.34 -9.96 0.50
N VAL A 194 6.51 -9.29 -0.30
CA VAL A 194 6.45 -9.45 -1.76
C VAL A 194 6.47 -8.08 -2.42
N GLY A 195 7.24 -7.96 -3.50
CA GLY A 195 7.17 -6.81 -4.40
C GLY A 195 7.05 -7.29 -5.84
N ILE A 196 6.18 -6.68 -6.61
CA ILE A 196 5.94 -7.00 -8.01
C ILE A 196 6.06 -5.72 -8.83
N ASP A 197 7.05 -5.68 -9.70
CA ASP A 197 7.26 -4.57 -10.62
C ASP A 197 6.59 -4.89 -11.97
N TYR A 198 5.57 -4.15 -12.29
CA TYR A 198 4.90 -4.17 -13.59
C TYR A 198 5.46 -3.09 -14.53
N GLY A 199 6.61 -2.54 -14.20
CA GLY A 199 7.30 -1.44 -14.83
C GLY A 199 7.75 -1.69 -16.26
N PRO A 200 9.02 -1.48 -16.59
CA PRO A 200 9.52 -1.29 -17.96
C PRO A 200 9.28 -2.46 -18.92
N GLN A 201 8.98 -3.66 -18.42
CA GLN A 201 8.78 -4.85 -19.26
C GLN A 201 7.43 -4.88 -19.96
N PHE A 202 6.44 -4.16 -19.42
CA PHE A 202 5.15 -4.00 -20.08
C PHE A 202 5.18 -2.75 -20.97
N SER A 203 6.03 -2.76 -21.99
CA SER A 203 6.19 -1.69 -22.98
C SER A 203 4.89 -1.30 -23.71
N SER A 204 3.79 -1.96 -23.44
CA SER A 204 2.48 -1.76 -24.05
C SER A 204 1.45 -1.11 -23.12
N GLY A 205 1.85 -0.23 -22.20
CA GLY A 205 0.90 0.66 -21.58
C GLY A 205 0.23 0.17 -20.29
N PHE A 206 0.93 -0.56 -19.44
CA PHE A 206 0.47 -0.78 -18.07
C PHE A 206 0.65 0.51 -17.28
N THR A 207 -0.38 1.32 -17.25
CA THR A 207 -0.37 2.62 -16.57
C THR A 207 -0.69 2.46 -15.09
N HIS A 208 -0.42 3.50 -14.32
CA HIS A 208 -0.85 3.65 -12.92
C HIS A 208 -2.34 3.29 -12.71
N ALA A 209 -3.23 3.67 -13.64
CA ALA A 209 -4.65 3.34 -13.57
C ALA A 209 -4.94 1.84 -13.85
N ASP A 210 -4.12 1.18 -14.68
CA ASP A 210 -4.30 -0.24 -14.99
C ASP A 210 -4.03 -1.13 -13.78
N LEU A 211 -3.17 -0.72 -12.86
CA LEU A 211 -2.89 -1.46 -11.63
C LEU A 211 -4.15 -1.66 -10.78
N ILE A 212 -4.96 -0.65 -10.63
CA ILE A 212 -6.23 -0.79 -9.91
C ILE A 212 -7.22 -1.68 -10.67
N ASN A 213 -7.37 -1.39 -11.96
CA ASN A 213 -8.42 -2.02 -12.76
C ASN A 213 -8.13 -3.50 -13.06
N ARG A 214 -6.86 -3.90 -13.06
CA ARG A 214 -6.44 -5.23 -13.51
C ARG A 214 -5.79 -6.09 -12.44
N ILE A 215 -5.19 -5.50 -11.42
CA ILE A 215 -4.35 -6.23 -10.46
C ILE A 215 -4.81 -6.04 -9.02
N GLY A 216 -5.35 -4.87 -8.69
CA GLY A 216 -5.68 -4.51 -7.30
C GLY A 216 -6.51 -5.55 -6.58
N VAL A 217 -7.47 -6.15 -7.27
CA VAL A 217 -8.36 -7.19 -6.72
C VAL A 217 -7.67 -8.54 -6.57
N GLN A 218 -6.78 -8.86 -7.49
CA GLN A 218 -6.12 -10.17 -7.54
C GLN A 218 -4.93 -10.27 -6.58
N THR A 219 -4.44 -9.12 -6.11
CA THR A 219 -3.28 -9.04 -5.22
C THR A 219 -3.67 -9.19 -3.75
N MET A 220 -4.93 -8.93 -3.41
CA MET A 220 -5.51 -9.01 -2.06
C MET A 220 -6.21 -10.32 -1.81
#